data_53d599ff3c803658064ae3062c3deb9f
#
_entry.id   53d599ff3c803658064ae3062c3deb9f
#
_cell.length_a   1.000
_cell.length_b   1.000
_cell.length_c   1.000
_cell.angle_alpha   90.00
_cell.angle_beta   90.00
_cell.angle_gamma   90.00
#
_symmetry.space_group_name_H-M   'P 1'
#
loop_
_entity.id
_entity.type
_entity.pdbx_description
1 polymer ?
#
loop_
_entity_poly.entity_id
_entity_poly.type
_entity_poly.pdbx_seq_one_letter_code
_entity_poly.pdbx_strand_id
1 'polypeptide(L)'
;ARRLGALDLDDASRVESIKTRSRRVLALYVAITLVAWAVLAVAFGDAEAGLLYALAAVATGGFAPSGDSLAGISGLAAALVLGICLVSAVSYDQWLRTRRSGWRGLVADPELRLLVGLCLGAGLLIALLQWWSGAGAGVGDAFAHAISAQTTAGFSTVATDAFSAPGQVVLIVMMLVGGDVGSTAGGFKLVRLLVLVAVLRVIWLRIAAGPRAVLPLERSGARIEQGELENAVALAVVMATALLAAWLVFLAHGVAPLAALFETASALGTAGLSAGVVGADLAPALTAVLTGLMWLGRVELFAVLILVLPKTWRR
;
A
#
# COMPACT_ATOMS: atom_id res chain seq x y z
N ALA A 1 -41.30 -21.74 -8.70
CA ALA A 1 -40.62 -21.89 -10.00
C ALA A 1 -40.15 -20.54 -10.57
N ARG A 2 -40.95 -19.46 -10.53
CA ARG A 2 -40.57 -18.12 -11.07
C ARG A 2 -39.42 -17.44 -10.29
N ARG A 3 -39.27 -17.70 -8.99
CA ARG A 3 -38.15 -17.12 -8.18
C ARG A 3 -36.79 -17.78 -8.44
N LEU A 4 -36.76 -19.07 -8.77
CA LEU A 4 -35.53 -19.80 -9.09
C LEU A 4 -34.94 -19.34 -10.43
N GLY A 5 -35.76 -19.12 -11.46
CA GLY A 5 -35.27 -18.62 -12.75
C GLY A 5 -34.76 -17.17 -12.71
N ALA A 6 -35.28 -16.33 -11.80
CA ALA A 6 -34.79 -14.97 -11.62
C ALA A 6 -33.43 -14.93 -10.90
N LEU A 7 -33.15 -15.86 -9.99
CA LEU A 7 -31.85 -16.00 -9.31
C LEU A 7 -30.76 -16.46 -10.29
N ASP A 8 -31.04 -17.41 -11.17
CA ASP A 8 -30.05 -17.89 -12.17
C ASP A 8 -29.70 -16.83 -13.21
N LEU A 9 -30.67 -16.01 -13.63
CA LEU A 9 -30.42 -14.89 -14.56
C LEU A 9 -29.60 -13.79 -13.89
N ASP A 10 -29.80 -13.52 -12.61
CA ASP A 10 -29.05 -12.52 -11.85
C ASP A 10 -27.59 -12.96 -11.61
N ASP A 11 -27.36 -14.25 -11.35
CA ASP A 11 -26.02 -14.82 -11.19
C ASP A 11 -25.25 -14.87 -12.52
N ALA A 12 -25.90 -15.21 -13.63
CA ALA A 12 -25.27 -15.18 -14.95
C ALA A 12 -24.87 -13.77 -15.36
N SER A 13 -25.73 -12.77 -15.12
CA SER A 13 -25.46 -11.37 -15.41
C SER A 13 -24.34 -10.81 -14.52
N ARG A 14 -24.27 -11.21 -13.27
CA ARG A 14 -23.17 -10.86 -12.35
C ARG A 14 -21.85 -11.47 -12.79
N VAL A 15 -21.81 -12.74 -13.18
CA VAL A 15 -20.61 -13.42 -13.69
C VAL A 15 -20.12 -12.77 -14.96
N GLU A 16 -20.99 -12.40 -15.90
CA GLU A 16 -20.63 -11.71 -17.12
C GLU A 16 -20.08 -10.29 -16.85
N SER A 17 -20.67 -9.57 -15.90
CA SER A 17 -20.19 -8.27 -15.44
C SER A 17 -18.80 -8.39 -14.82
N ILE A 18 -18.53 -9.40 -13.99
CA ILE A 18 -17.23 -9.66 -13.37
C ILE A 18 -16.18 -9.98 -14.44
N LYS A 19 -16.48 -10.86 -15.41
CA LYS A 19 -15.57 -11.21 -16.51
C LYS A 19 -15.19 -9.97 -17.33
N THR A 20 -16.17 -9.14 -17.66
CA THR A 20 -15.96 -7.92 -18.45
C THR A 20 -15.09 -6.92 -17.69
N ARG A 21 -15.34 -6.73 -16.39
CA ARG A 21 -14.54 -5.85 -15.53
C ARG A 21 -13.10 -6.37 -15.42
N SER A 22 -12.90 -7.66 -15.16
CA SER A 22 -11.57 -8.28 -15.04
C SER A 22 -10.76 -8.14 -16.32
N ARG A 23 -11.38 -8.33 -17.51
CA ARG A 23 -10.70 -8.11 -18.79
C ARG A 23 -10.27 -6.66 -18.99
N ARG A 24 -11.07 -5.68 -18.58
CA ARG A 24 -10.72 -4.25 -18.68
C ARG A 24 -9.57 -3.89 -17.74
N VAL A 25 -9.59 -4.40 -16.51
CA VAL A 25 -8.51 -4.21 -15.54
C VAL A 25 -7.23 -4.84 -16.06
N LEU A 26 -7.28 -6.07 -16.58
CA LEU A 26 -6.12 -6.75 -17.16
C LEU A 26 -5.56 -5.98 -18.36
N ALA A 27 -6.42 -5.53 -19.28
CA ALA A 27 -5.98 -4.74 -20.44
C ALA A 27 -5.31 -3.42 -20.02
N LEU A 28 -5.83 -2.76 -18.98
CA LEU A 28 -5.24 -1.54 -18.44
C LEU A 28 -3.88 -1.84 -17.76
N TYR A 29 -3.80 -2.92 -16.98
CA TYR A 29 -2.56 -3.36 -16.35
C TYR A 29 -1.47 -3.61 -17.39
N VAL A 30 -1.78 -4.37 -18.44
CA VAL A 30 -0.85 -4.64 -19.56
C VAL A 30 -0.46 -3.34 -20.27
N ALA A 31 -1.42 -2.45 -20.53
CA ALA A 31 -1.12 -1.17 -21.18
C ALA A 31 -0.17 -0.29 -20.33
N ILE A 32 -0.41 -0.19 -19.01
CA ILE A 32 0.48 0.54 -18.10
C ILE A 32 1.88 -0.11 -18.10
N THR A 33 1.97 -1.44 -18.08
CA THR A 33 3.25 -2.16 -18.11
C THR A 33 4.02 -1.90 -19.40
N LEU A 34 3.36 -1.93 -20.56
CA LEU A 34 4.00 -1.67 -21.85
C LEU A 34 4.48 -0.21 -21.96
N VAL A 35 3.67 0.75 -21.50
CA VAL A 35 4.08 2.16 -21.47
C VAL A 35 5.24 2.38 -20.50
N ALA A 36 5.18 1.79 -19.30
CA ALA A 36 6.25 1.84 -18.33
C ALA A 36 7.56 1.25 -18.90
N TRP A 37 7.48 0.10 -19.56
CA TRP A 37 8.62 -0.51 -20.22
C TRP A 37 9.22 0.41 -21.29
N ALA A 38 8.41 0.94 -22.20
CA ALA A 38 8.90 1.83 -23.23
C ALA A 38 9.61 3.08 -22.67
N VAL A 39 9.02 3.69 -21.63
CA VAL A 39 9.60 4.87 -20.96
C VAL A 39 10.93 4.51 -20.27
N LEU A 40 10.97 3.40 -19.54
CA LEU A 40 12.16 3.00 -18.80
C LEU A 40 13.25 2.44 -19.73
N ALA A 41 12.91 1.75 -20.82
CA ALA A 41 13.88 1.31 -21.82
C ALA A 41 14.63 2.50 -22.43
N VAL A 42 13.93 3.59 -22.71
CA VAL A 42 14.56 4.84 -23.18
C VAL A 42 15.40 5.48 -22.07
N ALA A 43 14.90 5.54 -20.83
CA ALA A 43 15.58 6.18 -19.72
C ALA A 43 16.88 5.46 -19.31
N PHE A 44 16.90 4.13 -19.39
CA PHE A 44 18.07 3.29 -19.10
C PHE A 44 19.01 3.14 -20.31
N GLY A 45 18.51 3.36 -21.53
CA GLY A 45 19.23 2.99 -22.75
C GLY A 45 19.37 1.47 -22.94
N ASP A 46 18.65 0.68 -22.16
CA ASP A 46 18.64 -0.79 -22.12
C ASP A 46 17.20 -1.30 -21.98
N ALA A 47 16.76 -2.08 -22.96
CA ALA A 47 15.41 -2.60 -23.01
C ALA A 47 15.16 -3.70 -21.97
N GLU A 48 16.17 -4.50 -21.62
CA GLU A 48 16.06 -5.56 -20.62
C GLU A 48 15.94 -4.97 -19.21
N ALA A 49 16.86 -4.08 -18.82
CA ALA A 49 16.77 -3.36 -17.54
C ALA A 49 15.45 -2.59 -17.43
N GLY A 50 15.05 -1.89 -18.51
CA GLY A 50 13.77 -1.19 -18.57
C GLY A 50 12.58 -2.08 -18.34
N LEU A 51 12.57 -3.32 -18.88
CA LEU A 51 11.52 -4.30 -18.69
C LEU A 51 11.44 -4.78 -17.24
N LEU A 52 12.59 -5.14 -16.66
CA LEU A 52 12.65 -5.67 -15.29
C LEU A 52 12.17 -4.62 -14.28
N TYR A 53 12.65 -3.38 -14.40
CA TYR A 53 12.17 -2.29 -13.55
C TYR A 53 10.70 -1.95 -13.79
N ALA A 54 10.19 -2.02 -15.04
CA ALA A 54 8.78 -1.77 -15.33
C ALA A 54 7.88 -2.81 -14.68
N LEU A 55 8.20 -4.09 -14.81
CA LEU A 55 7.45 -5.18 -14.18
C LEU A 55 7.44 -5.03 -12.65
N ALA A 56 8.60 -4.75 -12.05
CA ALA A 56 8.72 -4.55 -10.61
C ALA A 56 7.96 -3.31 -10.13
N ALA A 57 8.04 -2.18 -10.85
CA ALA A 57 7.37 -0.93 -10.48
C ALA A 57 5.84 -1.02 -10.61
N VAL A 58 5.33 -1.61 -11.70
CA VAL A 58 3.87 -1.77 -11.91
C VAL A 58 3.27 -2.76 -10.93
N ALA A 59 4.00 -3.82 -10.59
CA ALA A 59 3.58 -4.77 -9.56
C ALA A 59 3.80 -4.25 -8.13
N THR A 60 4.43 -3.07 -7.97
CA THR A 60 4.90 -2.54 -6.67
C THR A 60 5.70 -3.59 -5.88
N GLY A 61 6.65 -4.25 -6.58
CA GLY A 61 7.39 -5.40 -6.06
C GLY A 61 8.80 -5.11 -5.55
N GLY A 62 9.40 -3.97 -5.94
CA GLY A 62 10.70 -3.51 -5.45
C GLY A 62 11.92 -4.29 -5.93
N PHE A 63 11.72 -5.24 -6.82
CA PHE A 63 12.83 -6.03 -7.36
C PHE A 63 13.66 -5.22 -8.35
N ALA A 64 14.95 -5.13 -8.11
CA ALA A 64 15.90 -4.51 -9.01
C ALA A 64 16.86 -5.57 -9.57
N PRO A 65 17.35 -5.40 -10.81
CA PRO A 65 18.37 -6.29 -11.37
C PRO A 65 19.70 -6.23 -10.63
N SER A 66 20.00 -5.09 -10.01
CA SER A 66 21.17 -4.84 -9.18
C SER A 66 20.87 -4.96 -7.70
N GLY A 67 21.84 -5.41 -6.89
CA GLY A 67 21.70 -5.48 -5.43
C GLY A 67 21.49 -4.13 -4.74
N ASP A 68 21.82 -3.03 -5.42
CA ASP A 68 21.76 -1.65 -4.88
C ASP A 68 20.42 -0.96 -5.10
N SER A 69 19.39 -1.69 -5.56
CA SER A 69 18.04 -1.16 -5.85
C SER A 69 18.07 0.03 -6.82
N LEU A 70 17.74 1.26 -6.37
CA LEU A 70 17.82 2.47 -7.20
C LEU A 70 19.09 3.29 -6.97
N ALA A 71 19.98 2.92 -6.04
CA ALA A 71 21.17 3.71 -5.71
C ALA A 71 22.18 3.79 -6.88
N GLY A 72 22.23 2.75 -7.72
CA GLY A 72 23.16 2.68 -8.87
C GLY A 72 22.66 3.32 -10.16
N ILE A 73 21.46 3.90 -10.19
CA ILE A 73 20.86 4.45 -11.42
C ILE A 73 20.75 5.98 -11.39
N SER A 74 20.55 6.59 -12.58
CA SER A 74 20.37 8.04 -12.66
C SER A 74 19.15 8.52 -11.88
N GLY A 75 19.24 9.72 -11.29
CA GLY A 75 18.13 10.31 -10.53
C GLY A 75 16.84 10.44 -11.34
N LEU A 76 16.95 10.69 -12.65
CA LEU A 76 15.80 10.74 -13.56
C LEU A 76 15.14 9.35 -13.69
N ALA A 77 15.96 8.30 -13.90
CA ALA A 77 15.43 6.94 -14.00
C ALA A 77 14.78 6.49 -12.69
N ALA A 78 15.40 6.79 -11.55
CA ALA A 78 14.81 6.51 -10.23
C ALA A 78 13.46 7.24 -10.04
N ALA A 79 13.39 8.52 -10.41
CA ALA A 79 12.14 9.29 -10.34
C ALA A 79 11.05 8.71 -11.26
N LEU A 80 11.39 8.23 -12.46
CA LEU A 80 10.45 7.57 -13.37
C LEU A 80 9.94 6.24 -12.79
N VAL A 81 10.82 5.40 -12.22
CA VAL A 81 10.41 4.16 -11.54
C VAL A 81 9.43 4.45 -10.42
N LEU A 82 9.74 5.40 -9.53
CA LEU A 82 8.87 5.80 -8.43
C LEU A 82 7.57 6.45 -8.91
N GLY A 83 7.60 7.22 -10.00
CA GLY A 83 6.41 7.75 -10.66
C GLY A 83 5.48 6.65 -11.17
N ILE A 84 6.04 5.58 -11.74
CA ILE A 84 5.27 4.39 -12.16
C ILE A 84 4.67 3.68 -10.95
N CYS A 85 5.40 3.57 -9.84
CA CYS A 85 4.86 3.03 -8.58
C CYS A 85 3.67 3.85 -8.07
N LEU A 86 3.73 5.19 -8.13
CA LEU A 86 2.61 6.06 -7.76
C LEU A 86 1.39 5.82 -8.66
N VAL A 87 1.58 5.73 -9.98
CA VAL A 87 0.50 5.41 -10.93
C VAL A 87 -0.14 4.06 -10.61
N SER A 88 0.66 3.07 -10.26
CA SER A 88 0.21 1.71 -9.95
C SER A 88 -0.43 1.57 -8.56
N ALA A 89 -0.11 2.49 -7.64
CA ALA A 89 -0.72 2.56 -6.30
C ALA A 89 -2.13 3.19 -6.31
N VAL A 90 -2.56 3.78 -7.44
CA VAL A 90 -3.93 4.26 -7.66
C VAL A 90 -4.81 3.11 -8.14
N SER A 91 -6.07 3.09 -7.72
CA SER A 91 -7.04 2.08 -8.13
C SER A 91 -7.21 1.97 -9.65
N TYR A 92 -7.17 0.75 -10.19
CA TYR A 92 -7.43 0.52 -11.62
C TYR A 92 -8.84 0.91 -12.03
N ASP A 93 -9.83 0.79 -11.15
CA ASP A 93 -11.19 1.29 -11.39
C ASP A 93 -11.23 2.80 -11.57
N GLN A 94 -10.43 3.53 -10.81
CA GLN A 94 -10.26 4.97 -10.92
C GLN A 94 -9.74 5.37 -12.30
N TRP A 95 -8.69 4.70 -12.78
CA TRP A 95 -8.16 4.89 -14.13
C TRP A 95 -9.22 4.62 -15.22
N LEU A 96 -10.04 3.57 -15.05
CA LEU A 96 -11.13 3.27 -15.97
C LEU A 96 -12.24 4.34 -15.95
N ARG A 97 -12.54 4.92 -14.79
CA ARG A 97 -13.50 6.03 -14.64
C ARG A 97 -12.96 7.31 -15.26
N THR A 98 -11.67 7.58 -15.16
CA THR A 98 -11.02 8.78 -15.72
C THR A 98 -11.22 8.90 -17.23
N ARG A 99 -11.30 7.78 -17.96
CA ARG A 99 -11.66 7.79 -19.38
C ARG A 99 -13.03 8.41 -19.67
N ARG A 100 -13.95 8.42 -18.69
CA ARG A 100 -15.31 8.97 -18.81
C ARG A 100 -15.45 10.35 -18.18
N SER A 101 -14.82 10.58 -17.03
CA SER A 101 -14.92 11.82 -16.25
C SER A 101 -13.83 12.85 -16.59
N GLY A 102 -12.80 12.43 -17.34
CA GLY A 102 -11.61 13.24 -17.65
C GLY A 102 -10.68 13.45 -16.43
N TRP A 103 -9.58 14.17 -16.66
CA TRP A 103 -8.54 14.42 -15.66
C TRP A 103 -9.04 15.18 -14.41
N ARG A 104 -10.07 16.01 -14.56
CA ARG A 104 -10.67 16.74 -13.43
C ARG A 104 -11.29 15.79 -12.41
N GLY A 105 -11.91 14.69 -12.86
CA GLY A 105 -12.46 13.68 -11.99
C GLY A 105 -11.38 12.93 -11.20
N LEU A 106 -10.24 12.65 -11.83
CA LEU A 106 -9.09 12.01 -11.19
C LEU A 106 -8.49 12.90 -10.10
N VAL A 107 -8.20 14.17 -10.42
CA VAL A 107 -7.63 15.12 -9.45
C VAL A 107 -8.60 15.46 -8.32
N ALA A 108 -9.92 15.36 -8.56
CA ALA A 108 -10.94 15.57 -7.53
C ALA A 108 -11.10 14.40 -6.56
N ASP A 109 -10.52 13.24 -6.89
CA ASP A 109 -10.63 12.04 -6.07
C ASP A 109 -9.93 12.20 -4.71
N PRO A 110 -10.61 11.89 -3.59
CA PRO A 110 -10.06 12.07 -2.26
C PRO A 110 -8.93 11.08 -1.94
N GLU A 111 -8.97 9.87 -2.50
CA GLU A 111 -7.97 8.83 -2.26
C GLU A 111 -6.66 9.21 -2.96
N LEU A 112 -6.72 9.68 -4.21
CA LEU A 112 -5.55 10.20 -4.91
C LEU A 112 -4.93 11.42 -4.22
N ARG A 113 -5.78 12.37 -3.76
CA ARG A 113 -5.29 13.53 -3.03
C ARG A 113 -4.60 13.13 -1.73
N LEU A 114 -5.16 12.17 -1.03
CA LEU A 114 -4.56 11.64 0.20
C LEU A 114 -3.24 10.93 -0.10
N LEU A 115 -3.19 10.08 -1.14
CA LEU A 115 -1.96 9.39 -1.56
C LEU A 115 -0.83 10.39 -1.83
N VAL A 116 -1.09 11.37 -2.69
CA VAL A 116 -0.09 12.39 -3.04
C VAL A 116 0.26 13.25 -1.84
N GLY A 117 -0.74 13.66 -1.06
CA GLY A 117 -0.55 14.46 0.16
C GLY A 117 0.31 13.75 1.19
N LEU A 118 0.11 12.44 1.39
CA LEU A 118 0.92 11.63 2.29
C LEU A 118 2.36 11.49 1.77
N CYS A 119 2.57 11.20 0.46
CA CYS A 119 3.90 11.12 -0.11
C CYS A 119 4.67 12.43 0.05
N LEU A 120 4.05 13.57 -0.28
CA LEU A 120 4.67 14.88 -0.16
C LEU A 120 4.89 15.28 1.30
N GLY A 121 3.89 15.09 2.16
CA GLY A 121 3.97 15.41 3.58
C GLY A 121 5.00 14.58 4.33
N ALA A 122 5.05 13.26 4.08
CA ALA A 122 6.04 12.38 4.68
C ALA A 122 7.45 12.67 4.14
N GLY A 123 7.60 12.89 2.82
CA GLY A 123 8.89 13.26 2.24
C GLY A 123 9.44 14.54 2.85
N LEU A 124 8.60 15.58 2.98
CA LEU A 124 8.97 16.83 3.64
C LEU A 124 9.32 16.63 5.12
N LEU A 125 8.48 15.87 5.85
CA LEU A 125 8.70 15.59 7.27
C LEU A 125 10.03 14.85 7.48
N ILE A 126 10.30 13.80 6.68
CA ILE A 126 11.55 13.05 6.75
C ILE A 126 12.72 13.98 6.43
N ALA A 127 12.64 14.81 5.39
CA ALA A 127 13.70 15.75 5.04
C ALA A 127 13.99 16.75 6.17
N LEU A 128 12.96 17.28 6.84
CA LEU A 128 13.10 18.14 8.01
C LEU A 128 13.75 17.43 9.20
N LEU A 129 13.33 16.19 9.48
CA LEU A 129 13.91 15.37 10.54
C LEU A 129 15.38 15.03 10.28
N GLN A 130 15.74 14.78 9.02
CA GLN A 130 17.13 14.55 8.60
C GLN A 130 17.98 15.80 8.80
N TRP A 131 17.47 16.96 8.36
CA TRP A 131 18.16 18.25 8.56
C TRP A 131 18.39 18.56 10.04
N TRP A 132 17.37 18.31 10.89
CA TRP A 132 17.46 18.50 12.34
C TRP A 132 18.47 17.57 13.01
N SER A 133 18.50 16.30 12.59
CA SER A 133 19.36 15.27 13.20
C SER A 133 20.79 15.24 12.64
N GLY A 134 21.05 15.94 11.53
CA GLY A 134 22.33 15.84 10.81
C GLY A 134 22.57 14.47 10.17
N ALA A 135 21.50 13.68 9.94
CA ALA A 135 21.63 12.37 9.32
C ALA A 135 21.97 12.46 7.82
N GLY A 136 22.58 11.39 7.26
CA GLY A 136 23.26 11.44 5.95
C GLY A 136 22.38 11.42 4.72
N ALA A 137 21.07 11.01 4.83
CA ALA A 137 20.19 10.91 3.67
C ALA A 137 19.76 12.29 3.16
N GLY A 138 19.81 12.49 1.84
CA GLY A 138 19.45 13.73 1.17
C GLY A 138 17.94 13.97 1.08
N VAL A 139 17.54 15.18 0.67
CA VAL A 139 16.13 15.52 0.45
C VAL A 139 15.51 14.63 -0.63
N GLY A 140 16.25 14.35 -1.71
CA GLY A 140 15.79 13.43 -2.78
C GLY A 140 15.53 12.03 -2.26
N ASP A 141 16.38 11.52 -1.38
CA ASP A 141 16.23 10.20 -0.76
C ASP A 141 15.01 10.14 0.16
N ALA A 142 14.73 11.23 0.91
CA ALA A 142 13.57 11.35 1.76
C ALA A 142 12.25 11.21 0.96
N PHE A 143 12.12 11.91 -0.17
CA PHE A 143 10.97 11.79 -1.04
C PHE A 143 10.89 10.43 -1.74
N ALA A 144 12.02 9.90 -2.22
CA ALA A 144 12.09 8.58 -2.84
C ALA A 144 11.59 7.47 -1.91
N HIS A 145 12.08 7.46 -0.66
CA HIS A 145 11.65 6.48 0.34
C HIS A 145 10.22 6.71 0.81
N ALA A 146 9.75 7.96 0.94
CA ALA A 146 8.35 8.25 1.27
C ALA A 146 7.40 7.71 0.19
N ILE A 147 7.72 7.91 -1.10
CA ILE A 147 6.94 7.37 -2.21
C ILE A 147 7.01 5.84 -2.20
N SER A 148 8.20 5.27 -2.07
CA SER A 148 8.39 3.82 -2.05
C SER A 148 7.65 3.15 -0.89
N ALA A 149 7.72 3.71 0.32
CA ALA A 149 7.01 3.22 1.50
C ALA A 149 5.49 3.33 1.35
N GLN A 150 4.98 4.49 0.88
CA GLN A 150 3.54 4.71 0.73
C GLN A 150 2.93 3.85 -0.38
N THR A 151 3.64 3.68 -1.50
CA THR A 151 3.20 2.80 -2.60
C THR A 151 3.46 1.32 -2.31
N THR A 152 4.11 1.03 -1.19
CA THR A 152 4.57 -0.32 -0.81
C THR A 152 5.41 -0.99 -1.89
N ALA A 153 6.20 -0.19 -2.63
CA ALA A 153 6.99 -0.67 -3.76
C ALA A 153 8.34 -1.28 -3.34
N GLY A 154 8.94 -0.83 -2.21
CA GLY A 154 10.17 -1.43 -1.67
C GLY A 154 11.47 -0.98 -2.33
N PHE A 155 11.43 -0.05 -3.25
CA PHE A 155 12.63 0.51 -3.84
C PHE A 155 13.36 1.46 -2.88
N SER A 156 14.69 1.39 -2.84
CA SER A 156 15.55 2.24 -2.01
C SER A 156 16.63 2.94 -2.83
N THR A 157 16.94 4.19 -2.48
CA THR A 157 18.06 4.96 -3.06
C THR A 157 19.27 4.96 -2.15
N VAL A 158 19.08 4.77 -0.86
CA VAL A 158 20.09 4.64 0.18
C VAL A 158 19.66 3.57 1.18
N ALA A 159 20.60 3.09 1.98
CA ALA A 159 20.28 2.16 3.06
C ALA A 159 19.39 2.84 4.12
N THR A 160 18.51 2.07 4.76
CA THR A 160 17.52 2.61 5.71
C THR A 160 18.16 3.18 6.98
N ASP A 161 19.33 2.70 7.36
CA ASP A 161 20.12 3.22 8.48
C ASP A 161 20.68 4.64 8.25
N ALA A 162 20.72 5.10 7.00
CA ALA A 162 21.04 6.50 6.67
C ALA A 162 19.96 7.48 7.16
N PHE A 163 18.75 6.99 7.49
CA PHE A 163 17.68 7.81 8.04
C PHE A 163 17.74 7.86 9.56
N SER A 164 17.42 9.02 10.12
CA SER A 164 17.24 9.20 11.56
C SER A 164 16.14 8.28 12.10
N ALA A 165 16.20 7.89 13.37
CA ALA A 165 15.19 7.05 13.99
C ALA A 165 13.75 7.61 13.82
N PRO A 166 13.47 8.91 14.01
CA PRO A 166 12.15 9.47 13.69
C PRO A 166 11.78 9.36 12.20
N GLY A 167 12.74 9.50 11.27
CA GLY A 167 12.51 9.30 9.84
C GLY A 167 12.11 7.87 9.51
N GLN A 168 12.76 6.88 10.13
CA GLN A 168 12.38 5.47 10.00
C GLN A 168 10.96 5.20 10.54
N VAL A 169 10.56 5.83 11.64
CA VAL A 169 9.18 5.72 12.18
C VAL A 169 8.15 6.28 11.19
N VAL A 170 8.44 7.39 10.52
CA VAL A 170 7.55 7.92 9.46
C VAL A 170 7.42 6.90 8.32
N LEU A 171 8.52 6.30 7.87
CA LEU A 171 8.49 5.24 6.83
C LEU A 171 7.66 4.03 7.27
N ILE A 172 7.77 3.59 8.53
CA ILE A 172 6.94 2.51 9.10
C ILE A 172 5.46 2.83 8.97
N VAL A 173 5.06 4.04 9.35
CA VAL A 173 3.64 4.47 9.24
C VAL A 173 3.19 4.45 7.79
N MET A 174 4.02 4.95 6.86
CA MET A 174 3.69 4.97 5.43
C MET A 174 3.52 3.56 4.85
N MET A 175 4.41 2.61 5.17
CA MET A 175 4.30 1.20 4.77
C MET A 175 3.02 0.53 5.28
N LEU A 176 2.63 0.83 6.53
CA LEU A 176 1.41 0.28 7.11
C LEU A 176 0.14 0.87 6.48
N VAL A 177 0.14 2.15 6.12
CA VAL A 177 -1.00 2.81 5.46
C VAL A 177 -1.20 2.25 4.05
N GLY A 178 -0.15 2.22 3.25
CA GLY A 178 -0.17 1.66 1.89
C GLY A 178 -0.96 2.48 0.87
N GLY A 179 -1.30 1.83 -0.27
CA GLY A 179 -1.97 2.48 -1.40
C GLY A 179 -3.49 2.36 -1.40
N ASP A 180 -4.07 2.53 -2.60
CA ASP A 180 -5.52 2.52 -2.80
C ASP A 180 -6.09 1.10 -2.95
N VAL A 181 -7.39 0.92 -2.68
CA VAL A 181 -8.09 -0.35 -2.90
C VAL A 181 -8.23 -0.62 -4.40
N GLY A 182 -7.91 -1.85 -4.82
CA GLY A 182 -7.93 -2.22 -6.24
C GLY A 182 -6.70 -1.72 -7.02
N SER A 183 -5.63 -1.34 -6.32
CA SER A 183 -4.28 -1.11 -6.84
C SER A 183 -3.37 -2.31 -6.54
N THR A 184 -2.13 -2.29 -7.07
CA THR A 184 -1.11 -3.29 -6.75
C THR A 184 -0.46 -3.08 -5.38
N ALA A 185 -0.55 -1.88 -4.80
CA ALA A 185 0.02 -1.57 -3.49
C ALA A 185 -0.60 -2.41 -2.35
N GLY A 186 0.16 -2.66 -1.31
CA GLY A 186 -0.28 -3.34 -0.09
C GLY A 186 -0.78 -2.40 1.01
N GLY A 187 -0.60 -2.80 2.27
CA GLY A 187 -0.94 -2.02 3.46
C GLY A 187 -2.43 -2.05 3.83
N PHE A 188 -2.79 -1.23 4.82
CA PHE A 188 -4.15 -1.11 5.38
C PHE A 188 -5.17 -0.55 4.38
N LYS A 189 -4.70 0.19 3.38
CA LYS A 189 -5.44 0.86 2.30
C LYS A 189 -6.04 2.22 2.71
N LEU A 190 -5.89 3.18 1.80
CA LEU A 190 -6.30 4.58 2.00
C LEU A 190 -7.80 4.74 2.28
N VAL A 191 -8.65 3.97 1.61
CA VAL A 191 -10.10 4.02 1.83
C VAL A 191 -10.49 3.70 3.28
N ARG A 192 -9.82 2.72 3.89
CA ARG A 192 -10.08 2.33 5.29
C ARG A 192 -9.57 3.41 6.26
N LEU A 193 -8.42 4.02 5.94
CA LEU A 193 -7.92 5.16 6.70
C LEU A 193 -8.91 6.33 6.65
N LEU A 194 -9.47 6.65 5.47
CA LEU A 194 -10.49 7.70 5.33
C LEU A 194 -11.77 7.38 6.13
N VAL A 195 -12.18 6.11 6.20
CA VAL A 195 -13.30 5.68 7.05
C VAL A 195 -13.01 5.96 8.52
N LEU A 196 -11.82 5.58 9.02
CA LEU A 196 -11.43 5.83 10.41
C LEU A 196 -11.33 7.33 10.73
N VAL A 197 -10.77 8.11 9.82
CA VAL A 197 -10.71 9.58 9.94
C VAL A 197 -12.12 10.20 9.98
N ALA A 198 -13.05 9.71 9.14
CA ALA A 198 -14.44 10.17 9.17
C ALA A 198 -15.12 9.86 10.51
N VAL A 199 -14.87 8.70 11.10
CA VAL A 199 -15.37 8.33 12.45
C VAL A 199 -14.83 9.29 13.51
N LEU A 200 -13.52 9.52 13.52
CA LEU A 200 -12.89 10.45 14.47
C LEU A 200 -13.47 11.85 14.32
N ARG A 201 -13.66 12.31 13.07
CA ARG A 201 -14.28 13.61 12.79
C ARG A 201 -15.71 13.69 13.33
N VAL A 202 -16.53 12.65 13.12
CA VAL A 202 -17.92 12.63 13.64
C VAL A 202 -17.94 12.61 15.16
N ILE A 203 -17.06 11.85 15.83
CA ILE A 203 -16.93 11.84 17.29
C ILE A 203 -16.57 13.26 17.79
N TRP A 204 -15.58 13.89 17.18
CA TRP A 204 -15.17 15.26 17.52
C TRP A 204 -16.32 16.27 17.36
N LEU A 205 -17.03 16.22 16.22
CA LEU A 205 -18.16 17.10 15.97
C LEU A 205 -19.32 16.85 16.92
N ARG A 206 -19.57 15.61 17.35
CA ARG A 206 -20.60 15.30 18.39
C ARG A 206 -20.26 15.92 19.73
N ILE A 207 -18.99 15.89 20.14
CA ILE A 207 -18.54 16.53 21.38
C ILE A 207 -18.79 18.04 21.30
N ALA A 208 -18.54 18.66 20.14
CA ALA A 208 -18.73 20.11 19.96
C ALA A 208 -20.20 20.53 19.78
N ALA A 209 -21.05 19.72 19.15
CA ALA A 209 -22.42 20.04 18.78
C ALA A 209 -23.47 19.63 19.86
N GLY A 210 -23.04 18.84 20.85
CA GLY A 210 -23.91 18.35 21.95
C GLY A 210 -24.61 17.03 21.64
N PRO A 211 -25.20 16.35 22.67
CA PRO A 211 -25.62 14.95 22.62
C PRO A 211 -26.83 14.66 21.72
N ARG A 212 -27.55 15.67 21.23
CA ARG A 212 -28.71 15.50 20.33
C ARG A 212 -28.40 15.68 18.86
N ALA A 213 -27.15 15.99 18.48
CA ALA A 213 -26.77 16.17 17.08
C ALA A 213 -26.72 14.82 16.35
N VAL A 214 -27.57 14.62 15.35
CA VAL A 214 -27.51 13.49 14.44
C VAL A 214 -26.58 13.89 13.29
N LEU A 215 -25.32 13.43 13.35
CA LEU A 215 -24.32 13.68 12.31
C LEU A 215 -24.18 12.43 11.45
N PRO A 216 -24.43 12.53 10.14
CA PRO A 216 -24.26 11.40 9.24
C PRO A 216 -22.76 11.04 9.12
N LEU A 217 -22.46 9.74 9.10
CA LEU A 217 -21.12 9.24 8.84
C LEU A 217 -20.92 9.20 7.31
N GLU A 218 -20.18 10.17 6.79
CA GLU A 218 -19.99 10.35 5.35
C GLU A 218 -18.51 10.40 4.99
N ARG A 219 -18.17 9.81 3.82
CA ARG A 219 -16.90 9.95 3.13
C ARG A 219 -17.15 10.61 1.79
N SER A 220 -16.61 11.81 1.61
CA SER A 220 -16.73 12.57 0.34
C SER A 220 -18.17 12.72 -0.18
N GLY A 221 -19.14 12.90 0.72
CA GLY A 221 -20.56 13.05 0.39
C GLY A 221 -21.32 11.73 0.20
N ALA A 222 -20.66 10.59 0.31
CA ALA A 222 -21.31 9.27 0.32
C ALA A 222 -21.40 8.74 1.76
N ARG A 223 -22.56 8.19 2.12
CA ARG A 223 -22.77 7.57 3.43
C ARG A 223 -21.92 6.32 3.56
N ILE A 224 -21.19 6.20 4.66
CA ILE A 224 -20.42 5.00 4.99
C ILE A 224 -21.39 3.95 5.53
N GLU A 225 -21.35 2.76 4.94
CA GLU A 225 -22.13 1.63 5.43
C GLU A 225 -21.52 1.05 6.71
N GLN A 226 -22.37 0.52 7.60
CA GLN A 226 -21.93 -0.08 8.85
C GLN A 226 -20.92 -1.21 8.62
N GLY A 227 -21.11 -2.03 7.59
CA GLY A 227 -20.17 -3.10 7.22
C GLY A 227 -18.79 -2.60 6.80
N GLU A 228 -18.69 -1.45 6.13
CA GLU A 228 -17.39 -0.84 5.79
C GLU A 228 -16.62 -0.44 7.06
N LEU A 229 -17.34 0.13 8.04
CA LEU A 229 -16.75 0.52 9.31
C LEU A 229 -16.28 -0.69 10.11
N GLU A 230 -17.15 -1.69 10.28
CA GLU A 230 -16.83 -2.93 11.00
C GLU A 230 -15.59 -3.61 10.40
N ASN A 231 -15.54 -3.70 9.07
CA ASN A 231 -14.41 -4.27 8.35
C ASN A 231 -13.11 -3.47 8.55
N ALA A 232 -13.18 -2.13 8.50
CA ALA A 232 -12.00 -1.28 8.70
C ALA A 232 -11.44 -1.42 10.12
N VAL A 233 -12.32 -1.41 11.15
CA VAL A 233 -11.92 -1.58 12.54
C VAL A 233 -11.36 -2.98 12.80
N ALA A 234 -12.04 -4.03 12.34
CA ALA A 234 -11.58 -5.41 12.51
C ALA A 234 -10.19 -5.62 11.89
N LEU A 235 -9.99 -5.13 10.67
CA LEU A 235 -8.68 -5.25 10.02
C LEU A 235 -7.60 -4.46 10.76
N ALA A 236 -7.90 -3.23 11.23
CA ALA A 236 -6.95 -2.44 12.01
C ALA A 236 -6.51 -3.17 13.28
N VAL A 237 -7.46 -3.77 14.03
CA VAL A 237 -7.16 -4.54 15.24
C VAL A 237 -6.29 -5.75 14.93
N VAL A 238 -6.60 -6.50 13.88
CA VAL A 238 -5.82 -7.70 13.52
C VAL A 238 -4.43 -7.32 13.01
N MET A 239 -4.31 -6.30 12.17
CA MET A 239 -2.98 -5.83 11.72
C MET A 239 -2.13 -5.35 12.90
N ALA A 240 -2.71 -4.58 13.83
CA ALA A 240 -2.00 -4.12 15.02
C ALA A 240 -1.56 -5.29 15.92
N THR A 241 -2.43 -6.29 16.11
CA THR A 241 -2.13 -7.48 16.92
C THR A 241 -1.05 -8.34 16.26
N ALA A 242 -1.14 -8.56 14.95
CA ALA A 242 -0.14 -9.32 14.20
C ALA A 242 1.22 -8.62 14.21
N LEU A 243 1.24 -7.30 14.00
CA LEU A 243 2.46 -6.49 14.07
C LEU A 243 3.10 -6.59 15.45
N LEU A 244 2.32 -6.38 16.51
CA LEU A 244 2.82 -6.47 17.90
C LEU A 244 3.37 -7.85 18.23
N ALA A 245 2.65 -8.92 17.88
CA ALA A 245 3.09 -10.29 18.12
C ALA A 245 4.39 -10.59 17.38
N ALA A 246 4.51 -10.24 16.11
CA ALA A 246 5.71 -10.45 15.32
C ALA A 246 6.89 -9.62 15.85
N TRP A 247 6.65 -8.36 16.20
CA TRP A 247 7.65 -7.48 16.80
C TRP A 247 8.22 -8.07 18.09
N LEU A 248 7.36 -8.59 18.99
CA LEU A 248 7.80 -9.26 20.24
C LEU A 248 8.67 -10.50 19.96
N VAL A 249 8.34 -11.28 18.92
CA VAL A 249 9.18 -12.44 18.53
C VAL A 249 10.56 -11.96 18.06
N PHE A 250 10.66 -10.88 17.27
CA PHE A 250 11.95 -10.32 16.85
C PHE A 250 12.76 -9.80 18.04
N LEU A 251 12.12 -9.12 19.00
CA LEU A 251 12.77 -8.67 20.23
C LEU A 251 13.31 -9.85 21.06
N ALA A 252 12.55 -10.95 21.17
CA ALA A 252 12.98 -12.15 21.87
C ALA A 252 14.21 -12.81 21.23
N HIS A 253 14.46 -12.56 19.94
CA HIS A 253 15.67 -13.02 19.24
C HIS A 253 16.82 -11.99 19.28
N GLY A 254 16.68 -10.91 20.06
CA GLY A 254 17.75 -9.93 20.28
C GLY A 254 17.87 -8.87 19.16
N VAL A 255 16.91 -8.75 18.26
CA VAL A 255 16.92 -7.71 17.22
C VAL A 255 16.63 -6.35 17.85
N ALA A 256 17.34 -5.31 17.43
CA ALA A 256 17.13 -3.94 17.90
C ALA A 256 15.67 -3.48 17.71
N PRO A 257 15.05 -2.81 18.70
CA PRO A 257 13.60 -2.56 18.69
C PRO A 257 13.07 -1.84 17.46
N LEU A 258 13.77 -0.80 16.98
CA LEU A 258 13.34 -0.04 15.82
C LEU A 258 13.49 -0.86 14.52
N ALA A 259 14.61 -1.57 14.36
CA ALA A 259 14.84 -2.42 13.21
C ALA A 259 13.83 -3.58 13.16
N ALA A 260 13.54 -4.21 14.31
CA ALA A 260 12.52 -5.24 14.44
C ALA A 260 11.13 -4.73 14.01
N LEU A 261 10.75 -3.52 14.47
CA LEU A 261 9.48 -2.89 14.09
C LEU A 261 9.46 -2.56 12.60
N PHE A 262 10.57 -2.07 12.04
CA PHE A 262 10.69 -1.75 10.62
C PHE A 262 10.49 -2.98 9.74
N GLU A 263 11.19 -4.09 10.01
CA GLU A 263 11.08 -5.32 9.24
C GLU A 263 9.68 -5.93 9.31
N THR A 264 9.10 -5.99 10.52
CA THR A 264 7.75 -6.55 10.71
C THR A 264 6.67 -5.68 10.07
N ALA A 265 6.80 -4.35 10.13
CA ALA A 265 5.90 -3.42 9.46
C ALA A 265 6.03 -3.50 7.93
N SER A 266 7.26 -3.60 7.42
CA SER A 266 7.54 -3.78 5.99
C SER A 266 6.93 -5.08 5.46
N ALA A 267 7.09 -6.19 6.19
CA ALA A 267 6.51 -7.48 5.82
C ALA A 267 4.98 -7.44 5.84
N LEU A 268 4.37 -6.89 6.90
CA LEU A 268 2.91 -6.78 7.02
C LEU A 268 2.31 -5.81 6.00
N GLY A 269 2.97 -4.68 5.75
CA GLY A 269 2.60 -3.72 4.71
C GLY A 269 2.88 -4.21 3.29
N THR A 270 3.58 -5.34 3.13
CA THR A 270 4.11 -5.88 1.85
C THR A 270 4.94 -4.85 1.08
N ALA A 271 5.70 -4.01 1.80
CA ALA A 271 6.47 -2.93 1.20
C ALA A 271 7.83 -3.41 0.66
N GLY A 272 8.56 -4.24 1.41
CA GLY A 272 9.85 -4.78 0.98
C GLY A 272 11.06 -3.90 1.31
N LEU A 273 10.88 -2.73 1.95
CA LEU A 273 12.01 -1.98 2.52
C LEU A 273 12.60 -2.74 3.72
N SER A 274 13.90 -2.70 3.89
CA SER A 274 14.59 -3.39 4.99
C SER A 274 15.49 -2.43 5.77
N ALA A 275 15.56 -2.65 7.09
CA ALA A 275 16.53 -2.01 7.98
C ALA A 275 17.84 -2.81 8.09
N GLY A 276 18.09 -3.74 7.16
CA GLY A 276 19.32 -4.53 7.10
C GLY A 276 19.34 -5.77 8.02
N VAL A 277 18.22 -6.11 8.65
CA VAL A 277 18.12 -7.31 9.50
C VAL A 277 17.86 -8.57 8.67
N VAL A 278 17.13 -8.42 7.56
CA VAL A 278 16.76 -9.55 6.68
C VAL A 278 17.92 -9.87 5.74
N GLY A 279 18.43 -11.10 5.85
CA GLY A 279 19.52 -11.63 5.04
C GLY A 279 19.44 -13.14 4.91
N ALA A 280 20.39 -13.73 4.19
CA ALA A 280 20.47 -15.18 3.98
C ALA A 280 20.61 -15.98 5.29
N ASP A 281 21.23 -15.37 6.30
CA ASP A 281 21.49 -15.98 7.61
C ASP A 281 20.40 -15.72 8.65
N LEU A 282 19.23 -15.18 8.23
CA LEU A 282 18.13 -14.90 9.16
C LEU A 282 17.63 -16.22 9.79
N ALA A 283 17.42 -16.22 11.11
CA ALA A 283 16.91 -17.37 11.83
C ALA A 283 15.61 -17.92 11.21
N PRO A 284 15.47 -19.24 11.00
CA PRO A 284 14.29 -19.82 10.35
C PRO A 284 12.95 -19.42 10.99
N ALA A 285 12.94 -19.24 12.32
CA ALA A 285 11.76 -18.78 13.05
C ALA A 285 11.34 -17.37 12.63
N LEU A 286 12.29 -16.44 12.48
CA LEU A 286 12.03 -15.07 12.02
C LEU A 286 11.59 -15.05 10.56
N THR A 287 12.20 -15.87 9.70
CA THR A 287 11.79 -16.04 8.30
C THR A 287 10.33 -16.53 8.20
N ALA A 288 9.95 -17.51 9.02
CA ALA A 288 8.57 -18.01 9.07
C ALA A 288 7.58 -16.92 9.52
N VAL A 289 7.95 -16.11 10.52
CA VAL A 289 7.12 -14.97 10.97
C VAL A 289 6.95 -13.95 9.87
N LEU A 290 8.02 -13.53 9.19
CA LEU A 290 7.93 -12.57 8.07
C LEU A 290 7.08 -13.12 6.92
N THR A 291 7.27 -14.38 6.56
CA THR A 291 6.47 -15.05 5.52
C THR A 291 4.98 -15.05 5.88
N GLY A 292 4.64 -15.34 7.15
CA GLY A 292 3.27 -15.27 7.65
C GLY A 292 2.69 -13.85 7.57
N LEU A 293 3.47 -12.82 7.93
CA LEU A 293 3.07 -11.42 7.82
C LEU A 293 2.86 -10.98 6.37
N MET A 294 3.78 -11.33 5.46
CA MET A 294 3.66 -11.04 4.03
C MET A 294 2.37 -11.64 3.45
N TRP A 295 2.09 -12.89 3.81
CA TRP A 295 0.86 -13.55 3.39
C TRP A 295 -0.39 -12.88 3.96
N LEU A 296 -0.41 -12.56 5.25
CA LEU A 296 -1.51 -11.86 5.91
C LEU A 296 -1.77 -10.48 5.29
N GLY A 297 -0.71 -9.72 5.02
CA GLY A 297 -0.79 -8.39 4.41
C GLY A 297 -1.30 -8.39 2.97
N ARG A 298 -1.00 -9.47 2.21
CA ARG A 298 -1.36 -9.54 0.78
C ARG A 298 -2.76 -10.10 0.52
N VAL A 299 -3.16 -11.16 1.25
CA VAL A 299 -4.39 -11.92 0.95
C VAL A 299 -5.63 -11.28 1.54
N GLU A 300 -5.48 -10.22 2.34
CA GLU A 300 -6.51 -9.61 3.19
C GLU A 300 -7.12 -10.61 4.21
N LEU A 301 -7.32 -10.13 5.43
CA LEU A 301 -7.74 -10.93 6.57
C LEU A 301 -8.96 -11.82 6.33
N PHE A 302 -9.96 -11.31 5.60
CA PHE A 302 -11.22 -12.04 5.40
C PHE A 302 -11.02 -13.32 4.58
N ALA A 303 -10.16 -13.28 3.55
CA ALA A 303 -9.83 -14.46 2.77
C ALA A 303 -9.06 -15.50 3.62
N VAL A 304 -8.14 -15.04 4.48
CA VAL A 304 -7.43 -15.92 5.42
C VAL A 304 -8.38 -16.54 6.44
N LEU A 305 -9.29 -15.76 7.02
CA LEU A 305 -10.29 -16.27 7.96
C LEU A 305 -11.24 -17.31 7.32
N ILE A 306 -11.66 -17.06 6.06
CA ILE A 306 -12.46 -18.03 5.30
C ILE A 306 -11.70 -19.34 5.11
N LEU A 307 -10.40 -19.27 4.86
CA LEU A 307 -9.54 -20.43 4.62
C LEU A 307 -9.29 -21.24 5.91
N VAL A 308 -9.15 -20.57 7.04
CA VAL A 308 -8.82 -21.19 8.33
C VAL A 308 -10.05 -21.68 9.10
N LEU A 309 -11.23 -21.08 8.88
CA LEU A 309 -12.44 -21.45 9.62
C LEU A 309 -13.10 -22.71 9.04
N PRO A 310 -13.13 -23.86 9.79
CA PRO A 310 -13.70 -25.13 9.28
C PRO A 310 -15.18 -25.04 8.90
N LYS A 311 -15.91 -24.09 9.50
CA LYS A 311 -17.34 -23.88 9.24
C LYS A 311 -17.65 -23.38 7.83
N THR A 312 -16.68 -22.76 7.15
CA THR A 312 -16.84 -22.24 5.78
C THR A 312 -16.77 -23.34 4.72
N TRP A 313 -16.13 -24.48 5.05
CA TRP A 313 -15.97 -25.64 4.16
C TRP A 313 -17.08 -26.70 4.29
N ARG A 314 -17.98 -26.52 5.26
CA ARG A 314 -19.07 -27.49 5.58
C ARG A 314 -20.46 -27.05 5.12
N ARG A 315 -20.53 -26.10 4.17
CA ARG A 315 -21.81 -25.70 3.54
C ARG A 315 -21.97 -26.29 2.16
#